data_b354b40bd647361d8a1e8a116b5aee6d
#
_entry.id   b354b40bd647361d8a1e8a116b5aee6d
#
_cell.length_a   1.000
_cell.length_b   1.000
_cell.length_c   1.000
_cell.angle_alpha   90.00
_cell.angle_beta   90.00
_cell.angle_gamma   90.00
#
_symmetry.space_group_name_H-M   'P 1'
#
loop_
_entity.id
_entity.type
_entity.pdbx_description
1 polymer ?
#
loop_
_entity_poly.entity_id
_entity_poly.type
_entity_poly.pdbx_seq_one_letter_code
_entity_poly.pdbx_strand_id
1 'polypeptide(L)'
;MSCNILYLCGGYYNYDEGYTPEFKGKDNFQGQIIHPQKWPEDLDYLDKKVVVIGSGATAVTIIPAMAEKVSHITMLQRSPTYYMAPPDRMWLDEFLKKYTTDKIGYFLVRWKNILLGRFFVSQIKKKPLKYKEMLINGVKEHLGDNYDIDKHFTPKYMPWDQRLCLVPNGDIFEAINSGFMKLSFVLYNISLLSCVS
;
A
#
# COMPACT_ATOMS: atom_id res chain seq x y z
N MET A 1 23.30 -34.92 6.73
CA MET A 1 22.35 -34.75 7.85
C MET A 1 21.15 -35.64 7.57
N SER A 2 20.65 -36.41 8.52
CA SER A 2 19.41 -37.17 8.43
C SER A 2 18.41 -36.60 9.44
N CYS A 3 17.14 -36.50 9.05
CA CYS A 3 16.06 -36.07 9.94
C CYS A 3 14.80 -36.87 9.65
N ASN A 4 13.94 -37.02 10.66
CA ASN A 4 12.66 -37.72 10.51
C ASN A 4 11.58 -36.83 9.85
N ILE A 5 11.70 -35.51 9.98
CA ILE A 5 10.76 -34.54 9.40
C ILE A 5 11.56 -33.34 8.90
N LEU A 6 11.33 -32.97 7.64
CA LEU A 6 11.86 -31.76 7.05
C LEU A 6 10.73 -30.76 6.75
N TYR A 7 10.74 -29.60 7.42
CA TYR A 7 9.76 -28.55 7.20
C TYR A 7 10.38 -27.40 6.39
N LEU A 8 9.94 -27.25 5.12
CA LEU A 8 10.46 -26.25 4.21
C LEU A 8 9.61 -24.98 4.27
N CYS A 9 10.19 -23.90 4.77
CA CYS A 9 9.54 -22.58 4.87
C CYS A 9 10.07 -21.61 3.77
N GLY A 10 10.18 -22.10 2.54
CA GLY A 10 10.74 -21.34 1.41
C GLY A 10 9.83 -20.21 0.88
N GLY A 11 8.58 -20.11 1.35
CA GLY A 11 7.62 -19.17 0.81
C GLY A 11 7.15 -19.52 -0.61
N TYR A 12 6.48 -18.57 -1.26
CA TYR A 12 5.92 -18.75 -2.61
C TYR A 12 6.40 -17.68 -3.61
N TYR A 13 7.22 -16.74 -3.16
CA TYR A 13 7.82 -15.75 -4.05
C TYR A 13 9.07 -16.30 -4.73
N ASN A 14 9.29 -15.89 -5.98
CA ASN A 14 10.56 -16.09 -6.65
C ASN A 14 11.57 -15.06 -6.12
N TYR A 15 12.71 -15.53 -5.60
CA TYR A 15 13.77 -14.67 -5.06
C TYR A 15 14.69 -14.12 -6.16
N ASP A 16 14.79 -14.81 -7.28
CA ASP A 16 15.69 -14.43 -8.35
C ASP A 16 15.10 -13.30 -9.20
N GLU A 17 13.80 -13.37 -9.46
CA GLU A 17 13.11 -12.43 -10.33
C GLU A 17 11.65 -12.20 -9.93
N GLY A 18 11.23 -10.93 -9.85
CA GLY A 18 9.84 -10.54 -9.68
C GLY A 18 9.06 -10.65 -10.99
N TYR A 19 7.79 -10.99 -10.91
CA TYR A 19 6.93 -11.04 -12.09
C TYR A 19 6.75 -9.64 -12.71
N THR A 20 7.21 -9.50 -13.95
CA THR A 20 7.03 -8.30 -14.75
C THR A 20 6.18 -8.67 -15.98
N PRO A 21 4.93 -8.18 -16.09
CA PRO A 21 4.11 -8.44 -17.27
C PRO A 21 4.72 -7.79 -18.53
N GLU A 22 4.39 -8.36 -19.67
CA GLU A 22 4.71 -7.74 -20.95
C GLU A 22 3.78 -6.57 -21.21
N PHE A 23 4.32 -5.37 -21.28
CA PHE A 23 3.58 -4.17 -21.64
C PHE A 23 3.84 -3.82 -23.12
N LYS A 24 2.77 -3.60 -23.88
CA LYS A 24 2.89 -3.13 -25.27
C LYS A 24 3.59 -1.75 -25.28
N GLY A 25 4.62 -1.61 -26.08
CA GLY A 25 5.40 -0.38 -26.18
C GLY A 25 6.48 -0.20 -25.12
N LYS A 26 6.77 -1.23 -24.31
CA LYS A 26 7.85 -1.19 -23.31
C LYS A 26 9.20 -0.79 -23.95
N ASP A 27 9.50 -1.33 -25.13
CA ASP A 27 10.77 -1.09 -25.84
C ASP A 27 10.89 0.34 -26.38
N ASN A 28 9.78 1.07 -26.51
CA ASN A 28 9.76 2.47 -26.92
C ASN A 28 9.95 3.44 -25.74
N PHE A 29 9.91 2.94 -24.50
CA PHE A 29 10.12 3.75 -23.33
C PHE A 29 11.62 4.01 -23.11
N GLN A 30 12.00 5.28 -23.13
CA GLN A 30 13.39 5.71 -23.01
C GLN A 30 13.87 5.88 -21.57
N GLY A 31 12.96 5.76 -20.61
CA GLY A 31 13.27 5.87 -19.20
C GLY A 31 13.73 4.54 -18.59
N GLN A 32 14.18 4.60 -17.35
CA GLN A 32 14.59 3.43 -16.59
C GLN A 32 13.38 2.67 -16.05
N ILE A 33 13.33 1.35 -16.27
CA ILE A 33 12.28 0.47 -15.73
C ILE A 33 12.89 -0.37 -14.61
N ILE A 34 12.29 -0.29 -13.42
CA ILE A 34 12.82 -0.91 -12.20
C ILE A 34 11.74 -1.78 -11.56
N HIS A 35 12.11 -2.98 -11.16
CA HIS A 35 11.32 -3.81 -10.27
C HIS A 35 11.76 -3.56 -8.81
N PRO A 36 10.85 -3.27 -7.84
CA PRO A 36 11.22 -2.91 -6.47
C PRO A 36 12.06 -3.96 -5.73
N GLN A 37 11.99 -5.23 -6.14
CA GLN A 37 12.81 -6.30 -5.58
C GLN A 37 14.30 -6.15 -5.92
N LYS A 38 14.62 -5.46 -7.03
CA LYS A 38 15.98 -5.17 -7.48
C LYS A 38 16.17 -3.65 -7.56
N TRP A 39 16.02 -2.96 -6.43
CA TRP A 39 16.18 -1.52 -6.36
C TRP A 39 17.65 -1.15 -6.46
N PRO A 40 18.05 -0.31 -7.46
CA PRO A 40 19.44 0.16 -7.54
C PRO A 40 19.74 1.14 -6.41
N GLU A 41 20.90 0.99 -5.75
CA GLU A 41 21.29 1.87 -4.63
C GLU A 41 21.59 3.31 -5.10
N ASP A 42 22.05 3.46 -6.33
CA ASP A 42 22.43 4.73 -6.97
C ASP A 42 21.33 5.32 -7.85
N LEU A 43 20.08 4.87 -7.68
CA LEU A 43 18.95 5.34 -8.47
C LEU A 43 18.70 6.84 -8.29
N ASP A 44 18.98 7.61 -9.34
CA ASP A 44 18.61 9.01 -9.41
C ASP A 44 17.20 9.20 -9.96
N TYR A 45 16.28 9.65 -9.10
CA TYR A 45 14.90 9.98 -9.45
C TYR A 45 14.52 11.41 -9.07
N LEU A 46 15.51 12.25 -8.71
CA LEU A 46 15.27 13.63 -8.35
C LEU A 46 14.66 14.39 -9.52
N ASP A 47 13.61 15.18 -9.25
CA ASP A 47 12.89 16.00 -10.23
C ASP A 47 12.35 15.25 -11.46
N LYS A 48 12.30 13.93 -11.42
CA LYS A 48 11.77 13.11 -12.53
C LYS A 48 10.28 12.88 -12.40
N LYS A 49 9.62 12.65 -13.54
CA LYS A 49 8.26 12.11 -13.57
C LYS A 49 8.33 10.59 -13.40
N VAL A 50 7.67 10.06 -12.41
CA VAL A 50 7.70 8.63 -12.05
C VAL A 50 6.32 8.00 -12.24
N VAL A 51 6.28 6.82 -12.84
CA VAL A 51 5.07 6.01 -12.94
C VAL A 51 5.25 4.74 -12.11
N VAL A 52 4.41 4.55 -11.11
CA VAL A 52 4.39 3.36 -10.27
C VAL A 52 3.24 2.45 -10.69
N ILE A 53 3.54 1.28 -11.24
CA ILE A 53 2.54 0.32 -11.72
C ILE A 53 2.19 -0.64 -10.60
N GLY A 54 1.00 -0.48 -10.05
CA GLY A 54 0.48 -1.28 -8.95
C GLY A 54 -0.13 -0.42 -7.85
N SER A 55 -0.96 -1.04 -7.00
CA SER A 55 -1.62 -0.40 -5.85
C SER A 55 -1.56 -1.29 -4.60
N GLY A 56 -0.52 -2.13 -4.51
CA GLY A 56 -0.26 -2.98 -3.35
C GLY A 56 0.58 -2.29 -2.28
N ALA A 57 0.94 -3.03 -1.21
CA ALA A 57 1.71 -2.52 -0.09
C ALA A 57 3.02 -1.83 -0.52
N THR A 58 3.74 -2.39 -1.48
CA THR A 58 4.97 -1.80 -2.00
C THR A 58 4.74 -0.42 -2.61
N ALA A 59 3.71 -0.27 -3.47
CA ALA A 59 3.40 1.00 -4.10
C ALA A 59 3.01 2.07 -3.07
N VAL A 60 2.14 1.73 -2.11
CA VAL A 60 1.68 2.67 -1.09
C VAL A 60 2.78 3.08 -0.09
N THR A 61 3.87 2.34 -0.04
CA THR A 61 5.05 2.69 0.78
C THR A 61 6.07 3.51 -0.01
N ILE A 62 6.35 3.13 -1.27
CA ILE A 62 7.34 3.81 -2.11
C ILE A 62 6.86 5.22 -2.48
N ILE A 63 5.60 5.39 -2.83
CA ILE A 63 5.06 6.65 -3.33
C ILE A 63 5.25 7.81 -2.35
N PRO A 64 4.81 7.74 -1.09
CA PRO A 64 5.04 8.82 -0.13
C PRO A 64 6.52 9.10 0.09
N ALA A 65 7.36 8.05 0.14
CA ALA A 65 8.80 8.18 0.35
C ALA A 65 9.53 8.90 -0.80
N MET A 66 8.95 8.88 -2.01
CA MET A 66 9.50 9.57 -3.18
C MET A 66 8.85 10.94 -3.44
N ALA A 67 7.65 11.19 -2.91
CA ALA A 67 6.79 12.31 -3.32
C ALA A 67 7.50 13.68 -3.27
N GLU A 68 8.29 13.93 -2.23
CA GLU A 68 9.00 15.21 -2.07
C GLU A 68 10.24 15.36 -2.98
N LYS A 69 10.71 14.27 -3.57
CA LYS A 69 11.96 14.26 -4.36
C LYS A 69 11.73 14.26 -5.86
N VAL A 70 10.55 13.89 -6.30
CA VAL A 70 10.21 13.80 -7.72
C VAL A 70 9.37 14.99 -8.15
N SER A 71 9.35 15.30 -9.45
CA SER A 71 8.46 16.36 -9.96
C SER A 71 7.00 15.93 -9.97
N HIS A 72 6.71 14.66 -10.21
CA HIS A 72 5.36 14.10 -10.19
C HIS A 72 5.36 12.58 -10.14
N ILE A 73 4.40 11.98 -9.41
CA ILE A 73 4.17 10.53 -9.39
C ILE A 73 2.78 10.21 -9.94
N THR A 74 2.73 9.26 -10.87
CA THR A 74 1.47 8.66 -11.31
C THR A 74 1.40 7.22 -10.81
N MET A 75 0.43 6.91 -9.93
CA MET A 75 0.14 5.54 -9.57
C MET A 75 -0.87 4.93 -10.53
N LEU A 76 -0.46 3.90 -11.27
CA LEU A 76 -1.33 3.13 -12.14
C LEU A 76 -1.92 1.95 -11.39
N GLN A 77 -3.23 1.93 -11.18
CA GLN A 77 -3.93 0.81 -10.56
C GLN A 77 -4.84 0.08 -11.54
N ARG A 78 -4.90 -1.24 -11.43
CA ARG A 78 -5.81 -2.08 -12.22
C ARG A 78 -7.24 -2.00 -11.70
N SER A 79 -7.39 -1.97 -10.40
CA SER A 79 -8.67 -1.87 -9.69
C SER A 79 -8.46 -1.15 -8.36
N PRO A 80 -9.48 -0.44 -7.86
CA PRO A 80 -9.41 0.16 -6.54
C PRO A 80 -9.11 -0.86 -5.45
N THR A 81 -8.50 -0.42 -4.35
CA THR A 81 -8.30 -1.20 -3.15
C THR A 81 -8.78 -0.42 -1.93
N TYR A 82 -9.07 -1.12 -0.82
CA TYR A 82 -9.39 -0.44 0.43
C TYR A 82 -8.12 0.06 1.10
N TYR A 83 -8.23 1.25 1.69
CA TYR A 83 -7.19 1.87 2.49
C TYR A 83 -7.69 2.10 3.89
N MET A 84 -6.82 1.93 4.86
CA MET A 84 -7.05 2.29 6.25
C MET A 84 -5.83 3.04 6.78
N ALA A 85 -6.04 4.23 7.33
CA ALA A 85 -5.01 5.10 7.86
C ALA A 85 -5.01 5.08 9.40
N PRO A 86 -4.52 4.01 10.05
CA PRO A 86 -4.36 4.01 11.48
C PRO A 86 -3.22 4.95 11.89
N PRO A 87 -3.25 5.54 13.08
CA PRO A 87 -2.10 6.25 13.60
C PRO A 87 -0.91 5.28 13.74
N ASP A 88 0.29 5.76 13.40
CA ASP A 88 1.54 4.97 13.50
C ASP A 88 1.78 4.51 14.94
N ARG A 89 1.45 5.38 15.90
CA ARG A 89 1.60 5.09 17.33
C ARG A 89 0.29 5.32 18.09
N MET A 90 -0.11 4.30 18.83
CA MET A 90 -1.24 4.44 19.76
C MET A 90 -0.74 4.93 21.11
N TRP A 91 -1.39 5.95 21.67
CA TRP A 91 -1.04 6.52 22.99
C TRP A 91 -0.96 5.46 24.10
N LEU A 92 -1.81 4.43 24.03
CA LEU A 92 -1.81 3.32 24.98
C LEU A 92 -0.55 2.48 24.92
N ASP A 93 0.02 2.31 23.72
CA ASP A 93 1.26 1.54 23.54
C ASP A 93 2.46 2.30 24.13
N GLU A 94 2.48 3.62 23.96
CA GLU A 94 3.49 4.47 24.57
C GLU A 94 3.36 4.51 26.10
N PHE A 95 2.13 4.60 26.59
CA PHE A 95 1.85 4.54 28.03
C PHE A 95 2.34 3.22 28.64
N LEU A 96 1.98 2.08 28.05
CA LEU A 96 2.39 0.77 28.53
C LEU A 96 3.92 0.62 28.50
N LYS A 97 4.60 1.08 27.45
CA LYS A 97 6.07 1.06 27.38
C LYS A 97 6.73 1.95 28.43
N LYS A 98 6.13 3.11 28.74
CA LYS A 98 6.68 4.06 29.70
C LYS A 98 6.56 3.60 31.16
N TYR A 99 5.46 2.92 31.52
CA TYR A 99 5.15 2.57 32.91
C TYR A 99 5.37 1.09 33.25
N THR A 100 5.91 0.30 32.31
CA THR A 100 6.26 -1.12 32.53
C THR A 100 7.68 -1.39 32.09
N THR A 101 8.22 -2.55 32.47
CA THR A 101 9.51 -3.01 31.91
C THR A 101 9.34 -3.38 30.44
N ASP A 102 10.42 -3.27 29.64
CA ASP A 102 10.39 -3.56 28.19
C ASP A 102 9.75 -4.89 27.86
N LYS A 103 10.03 -5.94 28.63
CA LYS A 103 9.46 -7.29 28.43
C LYS A 103 7.95 -7.33 28.67
N ILE A 104 7.50 -6.70 29.77
CA ILE A 104 6.07 -6.67 30.12
C ILE A 104 5.32 -5.76 29.15
N GLY A 105 5.84 -4.58 28.85
CA GLY A 105 5.27 -3.66 27.89
C GLY A 105 5.12 -4.30 26.51
N TYR A 106 6.16 -4.96 26.01
CA TYR A 106 6.10 -5.69 24.75
C TYR A 106 5.03 -6.80 24.77
N PHE A 107 4.96 -7.60 25.83
CA PHE A 107 3.97 -8.66 25.96
C PHE A 107 2.55 -8.12 25.95
N LEU A 108 2.26 -7.07 26.71
CA LEU A 108 0.92 -6.46 26.79
C LEU A 108 0.51 -5.84 25.45
N VAL A 109 1.39 -5.07 24.82
CA VAL A 109 1.14 -4.44 23.51
C VAL A 109 0.90 -5.52 22.44
N ARG A 110 1.71 -6.57 22.42
CA ARG A 110 1.57 -7.67 21.48
C ARG A 110 0.21 -8.36 21.61
N TRP A 111 -0.19 -8.75 22.83
CA TRP A 111 -1.47 -9.42 23.06
C TRP A 111 -2.65 -8.52 22.79
N LYS A 112 -2.58 -7.25 23.20
CA LYS A 112 -3.59 -6.26 22.84
C LYS A 112 -3.79 -6.20 21.32
N ASN A 113 -2.73 -6.08 20.54
CA ASN A 113 -2.80 -5.99 19.08
C ASN A 113 -3.36 -7.27 18.44
N ILE A 114 -2.97 -8.44 18.94
CA ILE A 114 -3.52 -9.73 18.47
C ILE A 114 -5.04 -9.80 18.73
N LEU A 115 -5.47 -9.48 19.93
CA LEU A 115 -6.88 -9.57 20.31
C LEU A 115 -7.74 -8.53 19.57
N LEU A 116 -7.27 -7.29 19.48
CA LEU A 116 -7.94 -6.24 18.70
C LEU A 116 -8.02 -6.58 17.23
N GLY A 117 -6.94 -7.09 16.64
CA GLY A 117 -6.92 -7.51 15.24
C GLY A 117 -7.92 -8.63 14.96
N ARG A 118 -7.96 -9.67 15.82
CA ARG A 118 -8.95 -10.75 15.71
C ARG A 118 -10.38 -10.24 15.86
N PHE A 119 -10.63 -9.38 16.83
CA PHE A 119 -11.94 -8.76 17.04
C PHE A 119 -12.36 -7.96 15.80
N PHE A 120 -11.48 -7.10 15.30
CA PHE A 120 -11.76 -6.24 14.15
C PHE A 120 -12.07 -7.08 12.88
N VAL A 121 -11.26 -8.10 12.56
CA VAL A 121 -11.51 -9.01 11.43
C VAL A 121 -12.84 -9.74 11.60
N SER A 122 -13.16 -10.21 12.82
CA SER A 122 -14.44 -10.87 13.10
C SER A 122 -15.63 -9.92 12.87
N GLN A 123 -15.52 -8.67 13.29
CA GLN A 123 -16.58 -7.68 13.10
C GLN A 123 -16.78 -7.31 11.62
N ILE A 124 -15.70 -7.15 10.87
CA ILE A 124 -15.75 -6.89 9.42
C ILE A 124 -16.50 -8.03 8.71
N LYS A 125 -16.16 -9.28 9.01
CA LYS A 125 -16.85 -10.45 8.42
C LYS A 125 -18.34 -10.53 8.79
N LYS A 126 -18.72 -10.09 9.98
CA LYS A 126 -20.13 -10.08 10.42
C LYS A 126 -20.95 -8.93 9.81
N LYS A 127 -20.33 -7.78 9.54
CA LYS A 127 -21.02 -6.56 9.07
C LYS A 127 -20.23 -5.91 7.92
N PRO A 128 -20.01 -6.60 6.79
CA PRO A 128 -19.09 -6.14 5.74
C PRO A 128 -19.50 -4.79 5.12
N LEU A 129 -20.79 -4.56 4.89
CA LEU A 129 -21.28 -3.29 4.33
C LEU A 129 -20.98 -2.09 5.23
N LYS A 130 -21.21 -2.22 6.54
CA LYS A 130 -20.89 -1.15 7.49
C LYS A 130 -19.41 -0.78 7.47
N TYR A 131 -18.54 -1.79 7.43
CA TYR A 131 -17.10 -1.55 7.41
C TYR A 131 -16.61 -1.06 6.03
N LYS A 132 -17.27 -1.45 4.95
CA LYS A 132 -17.05 -0.87 3.63
C LYS A 132 -17.29 0.63 3.64
N GLU A 133 -18.43 1.06 4.12
CA GLU A 133 -18.79 2.49 4.24
C GLU A 133 -17.81 3.23 5.16
N MET A 134 -17.45 2.65 6.30
CA MET A 134 -16.48 3.23 7.22
C MET A 134 -15.11 3.46 6.55
N LEU A 135 -14.60 2.49 5.79
CA LEU A 135 -13.32 2.61 5.11
C LEU A 135 -13.36 3.67 4.00
N ILE A 136 -14.45 3.72 3.23
CA ILE A 136 -14.64 4.73 2.18
C ILE A 136 -14.75 6.12 2.79
N ASN A 137 -15.51 6.28 3.87
CA ASN A 137 -15.64 7.55 4.57
C ASN A 137 -14.30 8.01 5.17
N GLY A 138 -13.50 7.09 5.70
CA GLY A 138 -12.16 7.42 6.18
C GLY A 138 -11.25 7.98 5.06
N VAL A 139 -11.31 7.44 3.85
CA VAL A 139 -10.61 8.02 2.70
C VAL A 139 -11.17 9.41 2.35
N LYS A 140 -12.49 9.57 2.40
CA LYS A 140 -13.16 10.83 2.12
C LYS A 140 -12.79 11.94 3.11
N GLU A 141 -12.62 11.60 4.38
CA GLU A 141 -12.13 12.53 5.42
C GLU A 141 -10.73 13.07 5.10
N HIS A 142 -9.87 12.25 4.49
CA HIS A 142 -8.52 12.67 4.09
C HIS A 142 -8.47 13.46 2.79
N LEU A 143 -9.26 13.09 1.76
CA LEU A 143 -9.18 13.67 0.41
C LEU A 143 -10.21 14.76 0.14
N GLY A 144 -11.25 14.86 0.97
CA GLY A 144 -12.38 15.80 0.78
C GLY A 144 -13.38 15.36 -0.28
N ASP A 145 -14.45 16.17 -0.41
CA ASP A 145 -15.59 15.86 -1.29
C ASP A 145 -15.30 16.05 -2.78
N ASN A 146 -14.26 16.80 -3.12
CA ASN A 146 -13.92 17.14 -4.51
C ASN A 146 -13.16 16.02 -5.25
N TYR A 147 -12.73 14.97 -4.52
CA TYR A 147 -12.01 13.86 -5.11
C TYR A 147 -12.97 12.73 -5.52
N ASP A 148 -12.74 12.14 -6.70
CA ASP A 148 -13.57 11.03 -7.21
C ASP A 148 -13.28 9.72 -6.46
N ILE A 149 -13.84 9.61 -5.25
CA ILE A 149 -13.65 8.46 -4.34
C ILE A 149 -14.25 7.18 -4.95
N ASP A 150 -15.41 7.30 -5.61
CA ASP A 150 -16.10 6.14 -6.18
C ASP A 150 -15.25 5.47 -7.24
N LYS A 151 -14.59 6.24 -8.06
CA LYS A 151 -13.72 5.75 -9.12
C LYS A 151 -12.43 5.17 -8.55
N HIS A 152 -11.77 5.84 -7.62
CA HIS A 152 -10.39 5.54 -7.25
C HIS A 152 -10.25 4.68 -6.00
N PHE A 153 -11.24 4.71 -5.08
CA PHE A 153 -11.14 4.12 -3.74
C PHE A 153 -12.33 3.21 -3.38
N THR A 154 -13.26 2.94 -4.32
CA THR A 154 -14.40 2.07 -4.05
C THR A 154 -14.27 0.73 -4.77
N PRO A 155 -13.69 -0.29 -4.08
CA PRO A 155 -13.56 -1.63 -4.64
C PRO A 155 -14.92 -2.33 -4.83
N LYS A 156 -14.97 -3.24 -5.81
CA LYS A 156 -16.15 -4.07 -6.05
C LYS A 156 -16.31 -5.24 -5.09
N TYR A 157 -15.24 -5.60 -4.36
CA TYR A 157 -15.22 -6.68 -3.38
C TYR A 157 -15.50 -6.17 -1.95
N MET A 158 -15.79 -7.06 -1.00
CA MET A 158 -15.99 -6.70 0.39
C MET A 158 -14.65 -6.62 1.14
N PRO A 159 -14.56 -5.82 2.22
CA PRO A 159 -13.35 -5.76 3.03
C PRO A 159 -12.91 -7.15 3.50
N TRP A 160 -11.61 -7.47 3.36
CA TRP A 160 -10.99 -8.76 3.64
C TRP A 160 -11.32 -9.93 2.69
N ASP A 161 -12.14 -9.73 1.65
CA ASP A 161 -12.24 -10.74 0.59
C ASP A 161 -10.99 -10.75 -0.28
N GLN A 162 -10.39 -9.57 -0.43
CA GLN A 162 -9.09 -9.38 -1.06
C GLN A 162 -8.21 -8.51 -0.15
N ARG A 163 -7.34 -7.68 -0.73
CA ARG A 163 -6.42 -6.83 0.03
C ARG A 163 -7.11 -5.61 0.64
N LEU A 164 -6.59 -5.23 1.80
CA LEU A 164 -6.79 -3.95 2.44
C LEU A 164 -5.41 -3.39 2.75
N CYS A 165 -5.08 -2.19 2.27
CA CYS A 165 -3.79 -1.55 2.47
C CYS A 165 -3.83 -0.68 3.73
N LEU A 166 -2.85 -0.87 4.60
CA LEU A 166 -2.61 0.00 5.75
C LEU A 166 -1.66 1.11 5.31
N VAL A 167 -2.04 2.34 5.54
CA VAL A 167 -1.27 3.55 5.23
C VAL A 167 -1.14 4.38 6.51
N PRO A 168 -0.13 4.11 7.34
CA PRO A 168 0.03 4.77 8.62
C PRO A 168 0.02 6.30 8.45
N ASN A 169 -0.72 6.99 9.32
CA ASN A 169 -0.92 8.44 9.30
C ASN A 169 -1.52 9.02 8.00
N GLY A 170 -1.85 8.17 7.01
CA GLY A 170 -2.45 8.63 5.76
C GLY A 170 -1.49 9.32 4.78
N ASP A 171 -0.20 9.02 4.84
CA ASP A 171 0.87 9.64 4.06
C ASP A 171 0.62 9.65 2.53
N ILE A 172 0.00 8.60 1.99
CA ILE A 172 -0.39 8.56 0.57
C ILE A 172 -1.46 9.62 0.24
N PHE A 173 -2.37 9.92 1.17
CA PHE A 173 -3.39 10.95 0.98
C PHE A 173 -2.76 12.35 1.02
N GLU A 174 -1.74 12.54 1.84
CA GLU A 174 -0.95 13.78 1.84
C GLU A 174 -0.25 13.99 0.51
N ALA A 175 0.35 12.94 -0.07
CA ALA A 175 0.97 13.00 -1.39
C ALA A 175 -0.04 13.33 -2.51
N ILE A 176 -1.29 12.88 -2.40
CA ILE A 176 -2.36 13.24 -3.34
C ILE A 176 -2.76 14.71 -3.16
N ASN A 177 -3.01 15.15 -1.93
CA ASN A 177 -3.47 16.51 -1.62
C ASN A 177 -2.42 17.57 -1.94
N SER A 178 -1.14 17.26 -1.81
CA SER A 178 -0.03 18.15 -2.18
C SER A 178 0.16 18.30 -3.70
N GLY A 179 -0.55 17.49 -4.50
CA GLY A 179 -0.44 17.52 -5.97
C GLY A 179 0.77 16.77 -6.53
N PHE A 180 1.63 16.22 -5.69
CA PHE A 180 2.78 15.40 -6.16
C PHE A 180 2.35 14.08 -6.78
N MET A 181 1.18 13.56 -6.39
CA MET A 181 0.69 12.27 -6.84
C MET A 181 -0.65 12.36 -7.56
N LYS A 182 -0.78 11.59 -8.65
CA LYS A 182 -2.04 11.36 -9.37
C LYS A 182 -2.35 9.87 -9.45
N LEU A 183 -3.62 9.52 -9.23
CA LEU A 183 -4.13 8.17 -9.47
C LEU A 183 -4.63 8.03 -10.91
N SER A 184 -4.25 6.93 -11.55
CA SER A 184 -4.75 6.57 -12.87
C SER A 184 -5.07 5.08 -12.95
N PHE A 185 -5.90 4.67 -13.93
CA PHE A 185 -6.22 3.27 -14.16
C PHE A 185 -5.47 2.73 -15.36
N VAL A 186 -4.93 1.52 -15.22
CA VAL A 186 -4.46 0.74 -16.36
C VAL A 186 -5.69 0.17 -17.06
N LEU A 187 -6.08 0.75 -18.18
CA LEU A 187 -6.93 0.08 -19.14
C LEU A 187 -6.03 -0.87 -19.94
N TYR A 188 -6.47 -2.10 -20.18
CA TYR A 188 -5.69 -3.18 -20.83
C TYR A 188 -5.06 -2.83 -22.19
N ASN A 189 -5.30 -1.62 -22.71
CA ASN A 189 -4.83 -1.14 -24.02
C ASN A 189 -4.02 0.17 -23.96
N ILE A 190 -3.61 0.65 -22.80
CA ILE A 190 -2.83 1.89 -22.74
C ILE A 190 -1.36 1.56 -22.98
N SER A 191 -0.78 2.12 -24.05
CA SER A 191 0.67 2.16 -24.20
C SER A 191 1.26 3.00 -23.07
N LEU A 192 2.37 2.58 -22.47
CA LEU A 192 3.09 3.32 -21.41
C LEU A 192 3.40 4.78 -21.79
N LEU A 193 3.46 5.08 -23.09
CA LEU A 193 3.73 6.42 -23.62
C LEU A 193 2.65 7.47 -23.29
N SER A 194 1.39 7.09 -23.10
CA SER A 194 0.31 8.05 -22.78
C SER A 194 0.25 8.48 -21.31
N CYS A 195 1.06 7.87 -20.44
CA CYS A 195 1.08 8.18 -19.01
C CYS A 195 2.18 9.16 -18.59
N VAL A 196 3.11 9.49 -19.49
CA VAL A 196 4.32 10.29 -19.20
C VAL A 196 4.28 11.68 -19.87
N SER A 197 3.23 11.99 -20.63
CA SER A 197 3.03 13.32 -21.25
C SER A 197 2.42 14.32 -20.29
#